data_d39b4a0851b7375595918d8701ee24dd
#
_entry.id   d39b4a0851b7375595918d8701ee24dd
#
_cell.length_a   1.000
_cell.length_b   1.000
_cell.length_c   1.000
_cell.angle_alpha   90.00
_cell.angle_beta   90.00
_cell.angle_gamma   90.00
#
_symmetry.space_group_name_H-M   'P 1'
#
loop_
_entity.id
_entity.type
_entity.pdbx_description
1 polymer ?
#
loop_
_entity_poly.entity_id
_entity_poly.type
_entity_poly.pdbx_seq_one_letter_code
_entity_poly.pdbx_strand_id
1 'polypeptide(L)'
;MSHVSVVHVEVHFPKDFAEFLSPSYSGFANGIELFKSSVTIDDYTEEDERIVHFVLLQDHLRFLKNEMNKSDEPLPDNIIFTLFTDENIELPLTAYTKSEDFQLNLAWDPIMIEPGISTNFIFTIRDGQTSEPLRNSDYTFLIIQNEKEIYRTSGTALIGGDFEKFTFSEDQTGPTIIKFENIRNTGQETEFGIVVVPEFGTITLLILITSITAVIFVTRRNSFRFSI
;
A
#
# COMPACT_ATOMS: atom_id res chain seq x y z
N MET A 1 0.05 -16.06 -36.51
CA MET A 1 0.38 -15.97 -35.08
C MET A 1 -0.20 -14.64 -34.57
N SER A 2 -1.16 -14.69 -33.66
CA SER A 2 -1.67 -13.49 -33.01
C SER A 2 -0.59 -12.92 -32.08
N HIS A 3 -0.16 -11.71 -32.32
CA HIS A 3 0.77 -11.04 -31.41
C HIS A 3 -0.03 -10.47 -30.24
N VAL A 4 0.13 -11.07 -29.05
CA VAL A 4 -0.37 -10.46 -27.81
C VAL A 4 0.50 -9.23 -27.56
N SER A 5 -0.13 -8.06 -27.49
CA SER A 5 0.57 -6.77 -27.24
C SER A 5 0.49 -6.30 -25.79
N VAL A 6 -0.52 -6.74 -25.06
CA VAL A 6 -0.76 -6.40 -23.64
C VAL A 6 -1.41 -7.59 -22.95
N VAL A 7 -0.99 -7.88 -21.74
CA VAL A 7 -1.71 -8.76 -20.80
C VAL A 7 -2.18 -7.89 -19.66
N HIS A 8 -3.48 -7.96 -19.35
CA HIS A 8 -4.10 -7.29 -18.23
C HIS A 8 -4.78 -8.33 -17.35
N VAL A 9 -4.41 -8.36 -16.08
CA VAL A 9 -5.00 -9.25 -15.07
C VAL A 9 -5.41 -8.38 -13.90
N GLU A 10 -6.58 -8.64 -13.35
CA GLU A 10 -7.14 -7.94 -12.20
C GLU A 10 -7.26 -8.90 -11.03
N VAL A 11 -6.88 -8.44 -9.85
CA VAL A 11 -7.09 -9.13 -8.59
C VAL A 11 -8.01 -8.26 -7.75
N HIS A 12 -9.20 -8.78 -7.48
CA HIS A 12 -10.23 -8.10 -6.68
C HIS A 12 -10.24 -8.69 -5.28
N PHE A 13 -10.28 -7.84 -4.27
CA PHE A 13 -10.47 -8.26 -2.89
C PHE A 13 -11.17 -7.17 -2.09
N PRO A 14 -11.96 -7.56 -1.05
CA PRO A 14 -12.69 -6.61 -0.22
C PRO A 14 -11.75 -5.62 0.47
N LYS A 15 -12.14 -4.35 0.57
CA LYS A 15 -11.38 -3.31 1.29
C LYS A 15 -11.27 -3.55 2.79
N ASP A 16 -12.09 -4.45 3.35
CA ASP A 16 -12.01 -4.87 4.75
C ASP A 16 -11.07 -6.08 4.97
N PHE A 17 -10.45 -6.61 3.90
CA PHE A 17 -9.47 -7.68 4.00
C PHE A 17 -8.11 -7.14 4.45
N ALA A 18 -7.98 -6.89 5.75
CA ALA A 18 -6.87 -6.16 6.37
C ALA A 18 -5.48 -6.73 6.03
N GLU A 19 -5.36 -8.06 5.87
CA GLU A 19 -4.08 -8.72 5.56
C GLU A 19 -3.53 -8.36 4.17
N PHE A 20 -4.40 -7.90 3.26
CA PHE A 20 -4.04 -7.49 1.90
C PHE A 20 -4.11 -5.96 1.68
N LEU A 21 -4.44 -5.18 2.69
CA LEU A 21 -4.41 -3.74 2.58
C LEU A 21 -2.98 -3.23 2.72
N SER A 22 -2.39 -2.86 1.61
CA SER A 22 -1.06 -2.26 1.56
C SER A 22 -1.08 -1.05 0.62
N PRO A 23 -0.29 -0.01 0.88
CA PRO A 23 -0.12 1.10 -0.06
C PRO A 23 0.70 0.70 -1.30
N SER A 24 1.36 -0.45 -1.28
CA SER A 24 2.20 -0.94 -2.36
C SER A 24 2.18 -2.46 -2.42
N TYR A 25 2.31 -3.00 -3.63
CA TYR A 25 2.37 -4.44 -3.87
C TYR A 25 3.54 -4.78 -4.76
N SER A 26 4.17 -5.92 -4.50
CA SER A 26 5.09 -6.59 -5.41
C SER A 26 4.34 -7.69 -6.15
N GLY A 27 4.41 -7.65 -7.48
CA GLY A 27 3.81 -8.66 -8.36
C GLY A 27 4.87 -9.57 -8.96
N PHE A 28 4.53 -10.84 -9.11
CA PHE A 28 5.38 -11.85 -9.74
C PHE A 28 4.63 -12.58 -10.83
N ALA A 29 5.35 -13.00 -11.88
CA ALA A 29 4.85 -13.91 -12.89
C ALA A 29 5.76 -15.14 -12.94
N ASN A 30 5.24 -16.31 -12.59
CA ASN A 30 6.01 -17.55 -12.44
C ASN A 30 7.27 -17.38 -11.57
N GLY A 31 7.15 -16.65 -10.45
CA GLY A 31 8.25 -16.38 -9.53
C GLY A 31 9.24 -15.30 -9.97
N ILE A 32 9.08 -14.73 -11.17
CA ILE A 32 9.90 -13.60 -11.65
C ILE A 32 9.23 -12.31 -11.23
N GLU A 33 9.96 -11.47 -10.49
CA GLU A 33 9.46 -10.16 -10.04
C GLU A 33 9.18 -9.25 -11.23
N LEU A 34 8.02 -8.61 -11.20
CA LEU A 34 7.58 -7.65 -12.22
C LEU A 34 8.07 -6.25 -11.87
N PHE A 35 8.20 -5.40 -12.89
CA PHE A 35 8.44 -3.99 -12.66
C PHE A 35 7.30 -3.37 -11.83
N LYS A 36 7.61 -2.49 -10.89
CA LYS A 36 6.59 -1.78 -10.07
C LYS A 36 5.54 -1.07 -10.93
N SER A 37 5.94 -0.53 -12.08
CA SER A 37 5.02 0.08 -13.06
C SER A 37 4.01 -0.89 -13.70
N SER A 38 4.23 -2.20 -13.53
CA SER A 38 3.31 -3.23 -14.02
C SER A 38 2.23 -3.61 -13.00
N VAL A 39 2.31 -3.08 -11.77
CA VAL A 39 1.36 -3.36 -10.69
C VAL A 39 0.77 -2.03 -10.22
N THR A 40 -0.51 -1.84 -10.42
CA THR A 40 -1.21 -0.60 -10.05
C THR A 40 -2.42 -0.89 -9.18
N ILE A 41 -2.76 0.05 -8.30
CA ILE A 41 -3.88 -0.08 -7.37
C ILE A 41 -5.01 0.81 -7.85
N ASP A 42 -6.23 0.28 -7.86
CA ASP A 42 -7.46 1.02 -8.07
C ASP A 42 -8.39 0.82 -6.86
N ASP A 43 -8.57 1.89 -6.11
CA ASP A 43 -9.47 1.95 -4.96
C ASP A 43 -10.78 2.69 -5.27
N TYR A 44 -10.96 3.15 -6.52
CA TYR A 44 -12.01 4.10 -6.87
C TYR A 44 -13.09 3.51 -7.77
N THR A 45 -12.75 2.48 -8.57
CA THR A 45 -13.70 1.91 -9.54
C THR A 45 -14.83 1.13 -8.84
N GLU A 46 -14.51 0.42 -7.76
CA GLU A 46 -15.49 -0.35 -6.98
C GLU A 46 -15.55 0.18 -5.54
N GLU A 47 -16.76 0.35 -5.00
CA GLU A 47 -16.98 0.97 -3.69
C GLU A 47 -16.43 0.11 -2.54
N ASP A 48 -16.66 -1.21 -2.60
CA ASP A 48 -16.32 -2.16 -1.53
C ASP A 48 -15.07 -3.01 -1.83
N GLU A 49 -14.50 -2.91 -3.03
CA GLU A 49 -13.36 -3.70 -3.47
C GLU A 49 -12.16 -2.84 -3.84
N ARG A 50 -10.98 -3.35 -3.51
CA ARG A 50 -9.72 -2.89 -4.06
C ARG A 50 -9.38 -3.76 -5.26
N ILE A 51 -8.96 -3.14 -6.35
CA ILE A 51 -8.51 -3.83 -7.55
C ILE A 51 -7.01 -3.60 -7.71
N VAL A 52 -6.25 -4.67 -7.83
CA VAL A 52 -4.84 -4.59 -8.20
C VAL A 52 -4.69 -5.11 -9.63
N HIS A 53 -4.21 -4.24 -10.51
CA HIS A 53 -4.01 -4.54 -11.91
C HIS A 53 -2.57 -4.98 -12.17
N PHE A 54 -2.41 -6.09 -12.89
CA PHE A 54 -1.16 -6.44 -13.56
C PHE A 54 -1.26 -6.03 -15.02
N VAL A 55 -0.46 -5.05 -15.43
CA VAL A 55 -0.43 -4.55 -16.81
C VAL A 55 0.94 -4.84 -17.42
N LEU A 56 1.01 -5.86 -18.27
CA LEU A 56 2.24 -6.24 -18.94
C LEU A 56 2.20 -5.78 -20.41
N LEU A 57 3.01 -4.82 -20.72
CA LEU A 57 3.23 -4.34 -22.08
C LEU A 57 4.18 -5.30 -22.83
N GLN A 58 4.30 -5.14 -24.13
CA GLN A 58 5.08 -6.01 -24.98
C GLN A 58 6.55 -6.16 -24.52
N ASP A 59 7.15 -5.09 -24.00
CA ASP A 59 8.53 -5.13 -23.51
C ASP A 59 8.64 -5.89 -22.18
N HIS A 60 7.64 -5.80 -21.31
CA HIS A 60 7.55 -6.63 -20.10
C HIS A 60 7.40 -8.11 -20.45
N LEU A 61 6.59 -8.43 -21.44
CA LEU A 61 6.44 -9.81 -21.93
C LEU A 61 7.73 -10.36 -22.55
N ARG A 62 8.51 -9.54 -23.26
CA ARG A 62 9.83 -9.90 -23.77
C ARG A 62 10.82 -10.16 -22.64
N PHE A 63 10.82 -9.30 -21.62
CA PHE A 63 11.64 -9.47 -20.43
C PHE A 63 11.32 -10.80 -19.74
N LEU A 64 10.05 -11.05 -19.43
CA LEU A 64 9.62 -12.31 -18.80
C LEU A 64 10.05 -13.55 -19.60
N LYS A 65 9.83 -13.52 -20.92
CA LYS A 65 10.27 -14.62 -21.80
C LYS A 65 11.77 -14.84 -21.74
N ASN A 66 12.56 -13.76 -21.68
CA ASN A 66 14.02 -13.86 -21.60
C ASN A 66 14.47 -14.44 -20.26
N GLU A 67 13.82 -14.00 -19.15
CA GLU A 67 14.14 -14.54 -17.81
C GLU A 67 13.74 -16.02 -17.70
N MET A 68 12.57 -16.41 -18.20
CA MET A 68 12.13 -17.81 -18.24
C MET A 68 13.04 -18.70 -19.09
N ASN A 69 13.59 -18.17 -20.18
CA ASN A 69 14.51 -18.94 -21.04
C ASN A 69 15.93 -19.12 -20.44
N LYS A 70 16.27 -18.42 -19.37
CA LYS A 70 17.53 -18.63 -18.63
C LYS A 70 17.51 -19.89 -17.76
N SER A 71 16.33 -20.36 -17.39
CA SER A 71 16.17 -21.69 -16.77
C SER A 71 16.18 -22.75 -17.87
N ASP A 72 16.90 -23.87 -17.67
CA ASP A 72 16.88 -25.01 -18.57
C ASP A 72 15.55 -25.78 -18.54
N GLU A 73 14.51 -25.22 -17.92
CA GLU A 73 13.18 -25.80 -17.82
C GLU A 73 12.32 -25.44 -19.04
N PRO A 74 11.44 -26.33 -19.49
CA PRO A 74 10.50 -26.04 -20.56
C PRO A 74 9.58 -24.87 -20.11
N LEU A 75 9.25 -23.95 -21.05
CA LEU A 75 8.32 -22.86 -20.78
C LEU A 75 6.98 -23.43 -20.28
N PRO A 76 6.46 -22.92 -19.18
CA PRO A 76 5.18 -23.37 -18.64
C PRO A 76 4.02 -22.99 -19.57
N ASP A 77 3.02 -23.87 -19.66
CA ASP A 77 1.81 -23.64 -20.45
C ASP A 77 0.93 -22.51 -19.87
N ASN A 78 1.10 -22.21 -18.57
CA ASN A 78 0.33 -21.21 -17.84
C ASN A 78 1.26 -20.21 -17.17
N ILE A 79 0.80 -18.95 -17.08
CA ILE A 79 1.45 -17.92 -16.28
C ILE A 79 0.68 -17.80 -14.96
N ILE A 80 1.39 -17.99 -13.84
CA ILE A 80 0.86 -17.82 -12.49
C ILE A 80 1.28 -16.43 -12.02
N PHE A 81 0.30 -15.58 -11.77
CA PHE A 81 0.51 -14.28 -11.15
C PHE A 81 0.40 -14.41 -9.63
N THR A 82 1.37 -13.85 -8.92
CA THR A 82 1.39 -13.83 -7.46
C THR A 82 1.51 -12.38 -7.02
N LEU A 83 0.69 -11.99 -6.05
CA LEU A 83 0.67 -10.67 -5.45
C LEU A 83 1.14 -10.78 -4.00
N PHE A 84 2.09 -9.96 -3.61
CA PHE A 84 2.51 -9.80 -2.22
C PHE A 84 2.30 -8.35 -1.78
N THR A 85 1.90 -8.15 -0.55
CA THR A 85 1.96 -6.84 0.09
C THR A 85 3.42 -6.45 0.28
N ASP A 86 3.76 -5.24 -0.13
CA ASP A 86 5.10 -4.72 0.11
C ASP A 86 5.23 -4.35 1.59
N GLU A 87 6.07 -5.09 2.31
CA GLU A 87 6.43 -4.74 3.69
C GLU A 87 7.41 -3.54 3.73
N ASN A 88 8.09 -3.29 2.63
CA ASN A 88 9.02 -2.17 2.48
C ASN A 88 8.38 -1.07 1.64
N ILE A 89 7.69 -0.16 2.31
CA ILE A 89 7.20 1.07 1.67
C ILE A 89 8.41 1.94 1.36
N GLU A 90 8.69 2.15 0.08
CA GLU A 90 9.71 3.12 -0.32
C GLU A 90 9.17 4.54 -0.12
N LEU A 91 9.59 5.16 0.96
CA LEU A 91 9.29 6.57 1.22
C LEU A 91 10.36 7.48 0.59
N PRO A 92 9.97 8.69 0.15
CA PRO A 92 8.62 9.25 0.18
C PRO A 92 7.73 8.75 -0.96
N LEU A 93 6.43 8.61 -0.68
CA LEU A 93 5.43 8.47 -1.74
C LEU A 93 5.34 9.77 -2.53
N THR A 94 5.07 9.66 -3.83
CA THR A 94 4.95 10.82 -4.72
C THR A 94 3.58 10.83 -5.38
N ALA A 95 2.89 11.96 -5.32
CA ALA A 95 1.63 12.20 -6.02
C ALA A 95 1.64 13.58 -6.68
N TYR A 96 0.86 13.71 -7.76
CA TYR A 96 0.68 14.96 -8.50
C TYR A 96 -0.74 15.47 -8.31
N THR A 97 -0.92 16.78 -8.37
CA THR A 97 -2.24 17.37 -8.53
C THR A 97 -2.79 17.02 -9.92
N LYS A 98 -4.12 17.10 -10.08
CA LYS A 98 -4.79 16.75 -11.34
C LYS A 98 -4.27 17.56 -12.55
N SER A 99 -3.82 18.79 -12.33
CA SER A 99 -3.25 19.65 -13.38
C SER A 99 -1.74 19.42 -13.58
N GLU A 100 -1.12 18.57 -12.74
CA GLU A 100 0.33 18.34 -12.70
C GLU A 100 1.17 19.58 -12.36
N ASP A 101 0.54 20.69 -11.90
CA ASP A 101 1.27 21.89 -11.48
C ASP A 101 2.07 21.69 -10.20
N PHE A 102 1.60 20.81 -9.32
CA PHE A 102 2.26 20.49 -8.06
C PHE A 102 2.55 19.01 -7.93
N GLN A 103 3.73 18.71 -7.44
CA GLN A 103 4.16 17.39 -6.99
C GLN A 103 4.29 17.42 -5.46
N LEU A 104 3.68 16.45 -4.78
CA LEU A 104 3.84 16.26 -3.35
C LEU A 104 4.58 14.96 -3.08
N ASN A 105 5.51 15.02 -2.15
CA ASN A 105 6.19 13.86 -1.61
C ASN A 105 5.78 13.72 -0.15
N LEU A 106 5.33 12.53 0.26
CA LEU A 106 4.87 12.23 1.61
C LEU A 106 5.68 11.07 2.19
N ALA A 107 6.18 11.25 3.40
CA ALA A 107 6.77 10.22 4.24
C ALA A 107 6.13 10.28 5.64
N TRP A 108 6.30 9.24 6.43
CA TRP A 108 5.86 9.24 7.82
C TRP A 108 6.77 8.41 8.72
N ASP A 109 6.70 8.70 10.01
CA ASP A 109 7.45 8.02 11.06
C ASP A 109 6.57 7.88 12.32
N PRO A 110 6.43 6.66 12.89
CA PRO A 110 7.03 5.38 12.49
C PRO A 110 6.46 4.84 11.17
N ILE A 111 7.21 3.98 10.48
CA ILE A 111 6.81 3.41 9.17
C ILE A 111 5.52 2.58 9.27
N MET A 112 5.33 1.87 10.37
CA MET A 112 4.09 1.20 10.73
C MET A 112 3.23 2.14 11.55
N ILE A 113 2.07 2.46 11.02
CA ILE A 113 1.11 3.37 11.68
C ILE A 113 0.18 2.53 12.53
N GLU A 114 0.23 2.71 13.84
CA GLU A 114 -0.57 1.99 14.82
C GLU A 114 -1.41 2.95 15.67
N PRO A 115 -2.61 2.55 16.10
CA PRO A 115 -3.39 3.33 17.06
C PRO A 115 -2.63 3.59 18.35
N GLY A 116 -2.88 4.72 18.99
CA GLY A 116 -2.21 5.11 20.23
C GLY A 116 -0.78 5.62 20.05
N ILE A 117 -0.13 5.38 18.89
CA ILE A 117 1.20 5.86 18.57
C ILE A 117 1.12 7.13 17.73
N SER A 118 1.88 8.15 18.13
CA SER A 118 1.93 9.41 17.37
C SER A 118 2.68 9.23 16.08
N THR A 119 2.02 9.46 14.95
CA THR A 119 2.61 9.43 13.62
C THR A 119 2.95 10.85 13.19
N ASN A 120 4.15 11.03 12.65
CA ASN A 120 4.64 12.27 12.11
C ASN A 120 4.62 12.20 10.58
N PHE A 121 3.71 12.88 9.92
CA PHE A 121 3.59 12.97 8.46
C PHE A 121 4.48 14.10 7.94
N ILE A 122 5.53 13.77 7.21
CA ILE A 122 6.52 14.70 6.69
C ILE A 122 6.30 14.81 5.19
N PHE A 123 6.17 16.02 4.68
CA PHE A 123 5.89 16.21 3.27
C PHE A 123 6.64 17.39 2.65
N THR A 124 6.74 17.36 1.31
CA THR A 124 7.34 18.43 0.53
C THR A 124 6.41 18.78 -0.63
N ILE A 125 6.19 20.07 -0.84
CA ILE A 125 5.43 20.61 -1.97
C ILE A 125 6.45 21.11 -3.00
N ARG A 126 6.34 20.59 -4.22
CA ARG A 126 7.28 20.85 -5.31
C ARG A 126 6.54 21.35 -6.54
N ASP A 127 7.24 22.03 -7.40
CA ASP A 127 6.77 22.33 -8.75
C ASP A 127 6.66 21.04 -9.56
N GLY A 128 5.52 20.84 -10.22
CA GLY A 128 5.21 19.59 -10.92
C GLY A 128 6.08 19.34 -12.15
N GLN A 129 6.69 20.39 -12.73
CA GLN A 129 7.51 20.29 -13.93
C GLN A 129 9.00 20.23 -13.61
N THR A 130 9.46 21.06 -12.68
CA THR A 130 10.89 21.18 -12.33
C THR A 130 11.28 20.32 -11.14
N SER A 131 10.31 19.83 -10.36
CA SER A 131 10.50 19.13 -9.08
C SER A 131 11.27 19.96 -8.04
N GLU A 132 11.38 21.28 -8.20
CA GLU A 132 11.98 22.16 -7.22
C GLU A 132 11.02 22.41 -6.03
N PRO A 133 11.51 22.43 -4.77
CA PRO A 133 10.69 22.74 -3.61
C PRO A 133 10.11 24.16 -3.68
N LEU A 134 8.79 24.27 -3.49
CA LEU A 134 8.07 25.53 -3.53
C LEU A 134 7.97 26.13 -2.13
N ARG A 135 8.65 27.27 -1.93
CA ARG A 135 8.63 28.01 -0.66
C ARG A 135 7.30 28.75 -0.43
N ASN A 136 6.97 28.99 0.84
CA ASN A 136 5.77 29.72 1.26
C ASN A 136 4.49 29.15 0.63
N SER A 137 4.36 27.84 0.68
CA SER A 137 3.22 27.14 0.10
C SER A 137 2.18 26.86 1.17
N ASP A 138 1.05 27.56 1.09
CA ASP A 138 -0.11 27.27 1.93
C ASP A 138 -0.72 25.94 1.54
N TYR A 139 -1.26 25.21 2.51
CA TYR A 139 -1.90 23.93 2.32
C TYR A 139 -2.99 23.71 3.38
N THR A 140 -3.91 22.83 3.07
CA THR A 140 -4.82 22.21 4.03
C THR A 140 -4.55 20.71 4.01
N PHE A 141 -4.22 20.15 5.18
CA PHE A 141 -3.94 18.74 5.40
C PHE A 141 -5.16 18.09 6.04
N LEU A 142 -5.58 16.94 5.50
CA LEU A 142 -6.72 16.17 6.00
C LEU A 142 -6.34 14.72 6.17
N ILE A 143 -7.00 14.08 7.14
CA ILE A 143 -7.05 12.62 7.27
C ILE A 143 -8.51 12.20 7.12
N ILE A 144 -8.76 11.29 6.18
CA ILE A 144 -10.09 10.79 5.85
C ILE A 144 -10.10 9.27 6.03
N GLN A 145 -11.08 8.76 6.76
CA GLN A 145 -11.26 7.34 6.98
C GLN A 145 -12.76 7.00 6.94
N ASN A 146 -13.13 5.93 6.25
CA ASN A 146 -14.53 5.55 6.05
C ASN A 146 -15.38 6.73 5.54
N GLU A 147 -14.88 7.45 4.53
CA GLU A 147 -15.49 8.64 3.91
C GLU A 147 -15.73 9.82 4.88
N LYS A 148 -15.17 9.76 6.09
CA LYS A 148 -15.28 10.82 7.09
C LYS A 148 -13.95 11.49 7.31
N GLU A 149 -13.97 12.80 7.33
CA GLU A 149 -12.85 13.59 7.80
C GLU A 149 -12.69 13.40 9.32
N ILE A 150 -11.53 12.85 9.72
CA ILE A 150 -11.20 12.63 11.13
C ILE A 150 -10.19 13.66 11.65
N TYR A 151 -9.50 14.34 10.74
CA TYR A 151 -8.57 15.42 11.09
C TYR A 151 -8.47 16.44 9.96
N ARG A 152 -8.36 17.72 10.31
CA ARG A 152 -8.12 18.84 9.39
C ARG A 152 -7.24 19.88 10.07
N THR A 153 -6.22 20.34 9.35
CA THR A 153 -5.40 21.48 9.76
C THR A 153 -4.95 22.26 8.51
N SER A 154 -4.48 23.48 8.70
CA SER A 154 -3.91 24.29 7.62
C SER A 154 -2.59 24.89 8.08
N GLY A 155 -1.64 24.97 7.16
CA GLY A 155 -0.31 25.48 7.44
C GLY A 155 0.33 26.15 6.23
N THR A 156 1.59 26.55 6.39
CA THR A 156 2.41 27.12 5.31
C THR A 156 3.80 26.47 5.34
N ALA A 157 4.12 25.72 4.31
CA ALA A 157 5.45 25.12 4.09
C ALA A 157 6.46 26.22 3.69
N LEU A 158 7.15 26.82 4.68
CA LEU A 158 8.00 27.99 4.50
C LEU A 158 9.19 27.72 3.58
N ILE A 159 9.78 26.52 3.68
CA ILE A 159 10.98 26.11 2.92
C ILE A 159 10.68 25.06 1.85
N GLY A 160 9.39 24.85 1.55
CA GLY A 160 8.91 23.84 0.60
C GLY A 160 8.55 22.50 1.25
N GLY A 161 8.85 22.29 2.53
CA GLY A 161 8.44 21.13 3.32
C GLY A 161 7.87 21.56 4.67
N ASP A 162 7.06 20.68 5.25
CA ASP A 162 6.47 20.82 6.59
C ASP A 162 6.13 19.43 7.14
N PHE A 163 5.56 19.37 8.32
CA PHE A 163 5.11 18.14 8.95
C PHE A 163 3.85 18.34 9.78
N GLU A 164 3.03 17.29 9.86
CA GLU A 164 1.85 17.23 10.70
C GLU A 164 1.90 16.00 11.60
N LYS A 165 1.42 16.14 12.84
CA LYS A 165 1.36 15.03 13.78
C LYS A 165 -0.07 14.65 14.08
N PHE A 166 -0.32 13.33 14.05
CA PHE A 166 -1.60 12.78 14.41
C PHE A 166 -1.45 11.46 15.17
N THR A 167 -2.37 11.18 16.08
CA THR A 167 -2.44 9.90 16.80
C THR A 167 -3.82 9.30 16.54
N PHE A 168 -3.83 8.14 15.86
CA PHE A 168 -5.07 7.42 15.59
C PHE A 168 -5.60 6.79 16.87
N SER A 169 -6.91 6.77 17.05
CA SER A 169 -7.57 6.03 18.12
C SER A 169 -7.76 4.55 17.77
N GLU A 170 -8.06 3.71 18.76
CA GLU A 170 -8.19 2.25 18.59
C GLU A 170 -9.24 1.83 17.54
N ASP A 171 -10.26 2.63 17.33
CA ASP A 171 -11.31 2.44 16.34
C ASP A 171 -10.98 3.00 14.96
N GLN A 172 -9.83 3.67 14.81
CA GLN A 172 -9.36 4.28 13.57
C GLN A 172 -8.31 3.40 12.89
N THR A 173 -8.64 2.14 12.59
CA THR A 173 -7.79 1.19 11.86
C THR A 173 -8.27 0.99 10.43
N GLY A 174 -7.40 0.53 9.55
CA GLY A 174 -7.70 0.22 8.16
C GLY A 174 -7.32 1.30 7.16
N PRO A 175 -7.92 1.26 5.96
CA PRO A 175 -7.61 2.19 4.87
C PRO A 175 -7.88 3.63 5.27
N THR A 176 -6.93 4.49 4.97
CA THR A 176 -6.95 5.90 5.35
C THR A 176 -6.39 6.74 4.20
N ILE A 177 -7.01 7.86 3.92
CA ILE A 177 -6.56 8.81 2.91
C ILE A 177 -5.93 10.00 3.61
N ILE A 178 -4.69 10.34 3.22
CA ILE A 178 -4.05 11.62 3.53
C ILE A 178 -4.27 12.52 2.34
N LYS A 179 -5.01 13.61 2.53
CA LYS A 179 -5.35 14.55 1.47
C LYS A 179 -4.75 15.92 1.73
N PHE A 180 -4.24 16.52 0.66
CA PHE A 180 -3.80 17.91 0.65
C PHE A 180 -4.75 18.70 -0.25
N GLU A 181 -5.36 19.73 0.29
CA GLU A 181 -6.28 20.63 -0.42
C GLU A 181 -5.75 22.06 -0.46
N ASN A 182 -6.30 22.81 -1.41
CA ASN A 182 -6.05 24.24 -1.56
C ASN A 182 -4.57 24.62 -1.57
N ILE A 183 -3.75 23.80 -2.24
CA ILE A 183 -2.31 23.99 -2.36
C ILE A 183 -2.03 25.36 -2.97
N ARG A 184 -1.26 26.21 -2.26
CA ARG A 184 -0.93 27.61 -2.64
C ARG A 184 -2.15 28.48 -2.97
N ASN A 185 -3.29 28.21 -2.34
CA ASN A 185 -4.56 28.89 -2.57
C ASN A 185 -5.08 28.78 -4.01
N THR A 186 -4.72 27.71 -4.74
CA THR A 186 -5.14 27.46 -6.13
C THR A 186 -6.41 26.61 -6.23
N GLY A 187 -6.87 26.02 -5.12
CA GLY A 187 -7.94 25.03 -5.11
C GLY A 187 -7.52 23.64 -5.62
N GLN A 188 -6.23 23.45 -5.93
CA GLN A 188 -5.72 22.15 -6.33
C GLN A 188 -5.51 21.24 -5.14
N GLU A 189 -5.65 19.93 -5.39
CA GLU A 189 -5.60 18.89 -4.38
C GLU A 189 -4.87 17.65 -4.89
N THR A 190 -4.40 16.84 -3.95
CA THR A 190 -3.85 15.50 -4.18
C THR A 190 -4.02 14.64 -2.94
N GLU A 191 -3.93 13.32 -3.10
CA GLU A 191 -4.15 12.38 -1.99
C GLU A 191 -3.21 11.19 -2.03
N PHE A 192 -3.04 10.55 -0.86
CA PHE A 192 -2.24 9.37 -0.65
C PHE A 192 -3.04 8.36 0.16
N GLY A 193 -3.06 7.11 -0.31
CA GLY A 193 -3.60 5.99 0.46
C GLY A 193 -2.55 5.44 1.43
N ILE A 194 -2.95 5.25 2.69
CA ILE A 194 -2.15 4.61 3.72
C ILE A 194 -3.00 3.60 4.47
N VAL A 195 -2.38 2.76 5.30
CA VAL A 195 -3.10 1.81 6.17
C VAL A 195 -2.67 2.02 7.61
N VAL A 196 -3.64 2.16 8.50
CA VAL A 196 -3.45 2.12 9.94
C VAL A 196 -3.63 0.66 10.40
N VAL A 197 -2.53 0.05 10.83
CA VAL A 197 -2.50 -1.38 11.18
C VAL A 197 -3.11 -1.58 12.57
N PRO A 198 -4.07 -2.51 12.76
CA PRO A 198 -4.57 -2.81 14.09
C PRO A 198 -3.44 -3.30 14.99
N GLU A 199 -3.37 -2.80 16.23
CA GLU A 199 -2.48 -3.39 17.22
C GLU A 199 -2.91 -4.84 17.48
N PHE A 200 -2.08 -5.80 17.11
CA PHE A 200 -2.26 -7.18 17.54
C PHE A 200 -2.01 -7.27 19.02
N GLY A 201 -3.01 -6.88 19.81
CA GLY A 201 -2.91 -6.82 21.27
C GLY A 201 -2.35 -8.12 21.84
N THR A 202 -1.65 -8.01 22.95
CA THR A 202 -1.09 -9.13 23.78
C THR A 202 -2.08 -10.29 23.95
N ILE A 203 -3.39 -10.01 23.87
CA ILE A 203 -4.47 -11.01 23.94
C ILE A 203 -4.45 -11.94 22.72
N THR A 204 -4.23 -11.42 21.51
CA THR A 204 -4.17 -12.24 20.29
C THR A 204 -2.96 -13.17 20.31
N LEU A 205 -1.81 -12.68 20.78
CA LEU A 205 -0.61 -13.49 20.99
C LEU A 205 -0.86 -14.57 22.07
N LEU A 206 -1.54 -14.23 23.16
CA LEU A 206 -1.93 -15.15 24.22
C LEU A 206 -2.90 -16.23 23.73
N ILE A 207 -3.87 -15.87 22.91
CA ILE A 207 -4.81 -16.81 22.28
C ILE A 207 -4.06 -17.75 21.32
N LEU A 208 -3.15 -17.25 20.52
CA LEU A 208 -2.32 -18.04 19.62
C LEU A 208 -1.45 -19.04 20.41
N ILE A 209 -0.74 -18.58 21.43
CA ILE A 209 0.11 -19.43 22.29
C ILE A 209 -0.73 -20.50 23.01
N THR A 210 -1.89 -20.13 23.56
CA THR A 210 -2.77 -21.07 24.24
C THR A 210 -3.37 -22.09 23.28
N SER A 211 -3.73 -21.69 22.06
CA SER A 211 -4.24 -22.58 21.01
C SER A 211 -3.19 -23.60 20.58
N ILE A 212 -1.96 -23.17 20.32
CA ILE A 212 -0.86 -24.06 19.94
C ILE A 212 -0.54 -25.03 21.10
N THR A 213 -0.52 -24.54 22.33
CA THR A 213 -0.27 -25.38 23.52
C THR A 213 -1.38 -26.42 23.68
N ALA A 214 -2.64 -26.06 23.48
CA ALA A 214 -3.78 -26.98 23.55
C ALA A 214 -3.68 -28.08 22.47
N VAL A 215 -3.32 -27.73 21.23
CA VAL A 215 -3.12 -28.70 20.13
C VAL A 215 -1.99 -29.68 20.48
N ILE A 216 -0.86 -29.21 20.98
CA ILE A 216 0.26 -30.07 21.38
C ILE A 216 -0.15 -31.02 22.52
N PHE A 217 -0.94 -30.53 23.49
CA PHE A 217 -1.39 -31.36 24.61
C PHE A 217 -2.37 -32.45 24.17
N VAL A 218 -3.31 -32.12 23.28
CA VAL A 218 -4.29 -33.07 22.75
C VAL A 218 -3.61 -34.12 21.86
N THR A 219 -2.67 -33.74 21.02
CA THR A 219 -1.93 -34.68 20.16
C THR A 219 -1.05 -35.62 20.98
N ARG A 220 -0.36 -35.14 22.01
CA ARG A 220 0.41 -36.00 22.92
C ARG A 220 -0.49 -36.99 23.68
N ARG A 221 -1.66 -36.58 24.17
CA ARG A 221 -2.57 -37.44 24.92
C ARG A 221 -3.14 -38.56 24.06
N ASN A 222 -3.36 -38.34 22.75
CA ASN A 222 -3.82 -39.36 21.83
C ASN A 222 -2.70 -40.35 21.42
N SER A 223 -1.43 -39.94 21.46
CA SER A 223 -0.28 -40.81 21.16
C SER A 223 -0.05 -41.89 22.23
N PHE A 224 -0.55 -41.70 23.46
CA PHE A 224 -0.43 -42.68 24.58
C PHE A 224 -1.51 -43.77 24.59
N ARG A 225 -2.46 -43.79 23.63
CA ARG A 225 -3.57 -44.75 23.60
C ARG A 225 -3.42 -45.89 22.59
N PHE A 226 -2.29 -46.02 21.90
CA PHE A 226 -1.98 -47.17 21.06
C PHE A 226 -0.81 -47.94 21.57
N SER A 227 -1.06 -48.74 22.63
CA SER A 227 -0.19 -49.81 23.02
C SER A 227 -1.09 -50.87 23.70
N ILE A 228 -1.63 -51.78 22.92
CA ILE A 228 -2.08 -53.14 23.30
C ILE A 228 -1.58 -54.07 22.22
#